data_053618aa7348e64382e51a5cf64c951d
#
_entry.id   053618aa7348e64382e51a5cf64c951d
#
_cell.length_a   1.000
_cell.length_b   1.000
_cell.length_c   1.000
_cell.angle_alpha   90.00
_cell.angle_beta   90.00
_cell.angle_gamma   90.00
#
_symmetry.space_group_name_H-M   'P 1'
#
loop_
_entity.id
_entity.type
_entity.pdbx_description
1 polymer ?
#
loop_
_entity_poly.entity_id
_entity_poly.type
_entity_poly.pdbx_seq_one_letter_code
_entity_poly.pdbx_strand_id
1 'polypeptide(L)'
;MNSLFKLSELHEKPIAIKKDDSKVCVVKYLNKHITKVESIKQLLGKYPDKGEIFFLWTLNSFNAFTFIVYIIKHVGVIEELTISTYSINERILTSLIKWYDKGEILKVNISISDSIKHRSPRIYDAIQSQIKNRAITVNYTWNHSKVTALKTKDHFFVVEGSGNYSENAQFEQYIFMNDKMVYDFRVQCICPSKTI
;
A
#
# COMPACT_ATOMS: atom_id res chain seq x y z
N MET A 1 16.62 19.68 35.92
CA MET A 1 16.64 18.84 34.73
C MET A 1 15.61 17.74 34.92
N ASN A 2 14.49 17.85 34.24
CA ASN A 2 13.47 16.79 34.27
C ASN A 2 13.84 15.74 33.22
N SER A 3 14.33 14.59 33.69
CA SER A 3 14.52 13.45 32.82
C SER A 3 13.15 12.95 32.37
N LEU A 4 12.85 13.02 31.09
CA LEU A 4 11.61 12.57 30.46
C LEU A 4 11.39 11.04 30.52
N PHE A 5 12.45 10.27 30.85
CA PHE A 5 12.40 8.82 30.95
C PHE A 5 13.28 8.35 32.11
N LYS A 6 12.80 7.41 32.90
CA LYS A 6 13.64 6.70 33.86
C LYS A 6 14.34 5.53 33.16
N LEU A 7 15.65 5.38 33.37
CA LEU A 7 16.44 4.30 32.78
C LEU A 7 15.88 2.90 33.11
N SER A 8 15.15 2.74 34.23
CA SER A 8 14.48 1.49 34.63
C SER A 8 13.33 1.08 33.70
N GLU A 9 12.76 2.01 32.92
CA GLU A 9 11.70 1.71 31.96
C GLU A 9 12.22 1.11 30.66
N LEU A 10 13.54 1.17 30.43
CA LEU A 10 14.22 0.60 29.25
C LEU A 10 14.60 -0.87 29.42
N HIS A 11 14.41 -1.44 30.62
CA HIS A 11 14.79 -2.82 30.93
C HIS A 11 13.61 -3.79 31.03
N GLU A 12 12.42 -3.38 30.62
CA GLU A 12 11.36 -4.36 30.42
C GLU A 12 11.77 -5.31 29.28
N LYS A 13 11.87 -6.59 29.61
CA LYS A 13 12.15 -7.63 28.61
C LYS A 13 11.20 -7.45 27.45
N PRO A 14 11.68 -7.44 26.19
CA PRO A 14 10.78 -7.32 25.05
C PRO A 14 9.73 -8.43 25.18
N ILE A 15 8.48 -8.03 25.31
CA ILE A 15 7.35 -8.95 25.28
C ILE A 15 7.48 -9.68 23.96
N ALA A 16 7.61 -10.99 24.00
CA ALA A 16 7.68 -11.83 22.81
C ALA A 16 6.39 -11.61 22.01
N ILE A 17 6.45 -10.76 21.01
CA ILE A 17 5.31 -10.41 20.16
C ILE A 17 4.99 -11.67 19.35
N LYS A 18 3.82 -12.26 19.58
CA LYS A 18 3.35 -13.37 18.77
C LYS A 18 3.30 -12.95 17.30
N LYS A 19 3.61 -13.88 16.39
CA LYS A 19 3.69 -13.67 14.95
C LYS A 19 2.45 -13.01 14.30
N ASP A 20 1.33 -12.96 15.00
CA ASP A 20 0.03 -12.49 14.51
C ASP A 20 -0.44 -11.19 15.17
N ASP A 21 0.46 -10.47 15.86
CA ASP A 21 0.12 -9.21 16.50
C ASP A 21 0.08 -8.06 15.49
N SER A 22 -1.10 -7.80 14.94
CA SER A 22 -1.39 -6.61 14.14
C SER A 22 -2.09 -5.57 15.00
N LYS A 23 -1.72 -4.29 14.82
CA LYS A 23 -2.33 -3.17 15.56
C LYS A 23 -2.83 -2.14 14.58
N VAL A 24 -4.02 -1.60 14.82
CA VAL A 24 -4.56 -0.45 14.10
C VAL A 24 -4.76 0.71 15.04
N CYS A 25 -4.38 1.88 14.59
CA CYS A 25 -4.72 3.14 15.23
C CYS A 25 -5.53 3.96 14.23
N VAL A 26 -6.78 4.23 14.56
CA VAL A 26 -7.65 5.08 13.76
C VAL A 26 -7.63 6.48 14.35
N VAL A 27 -7.23 7.46 13.56
CA VAL A 27 -7.19 8.86 13.99
C VAL A 27 -8.23 9.61 13.19
N LYS A 28 -9.27 10.09 13.89
CA LYS A 28 -10.20 11.09 13.37
C LYS A 28 -9.89 12.38 14.12
N TYR A 29 -9.15 13.24 13.48
CA TYR A 29 -8.66 14.53 13.99
C TYR A 29 -7.84 14.50 15.29
N LEU A 30 -8.06 13.74 16.28
CA LEU A 30 -7.25 13.69 17.52
C LEU A 30 -7.57 12.47 18.39
N ASN A 31 -8.58 11.68 18.01
CA ASN A 31 -8.96 10.52 18.80
C ASN A 31 -8.17 9.30 18.31
N LYS A 32 -7.36 8.73 19.18
CA LYS A 32 -6.58 7.54 18.89
C LYS A 32 -7.29 6.31 19.42
N HIS A 33 -7.64 5.40 18.53
CA HIS A 33 -8.08 4.07 18.93
C HIS A 33 -7.02 3.06 18.49
N ILE A 34 -6.44 2.36 19.45
CA ILE A 34 -5.49 1.28 19.16
C ILE A 34 -6.24 -0.03 19.34
N THR A 35 -6.38 -0.77 18.24
CA THR A 35 -7.02 -2.08 18.25
C THR A 35 -6.00 -3.12 17.79
N LYS A 36 -5.86 -4.21 18.54
CA LYS A 36 -5.05 -5.35 18.16
C LYS A 36 -5.87 -6.28 17.27
N VAL A 37 -5.36 -6.66 16.11
CA VAL A 37 -6.14 -7.38 15.09
C VAL A 37 -5.30 -8.44 14.37
N GLU A 38 -5.92 -9.52 13.96
CA GLU A 38 -5.27 -10.69 13.38
C GLU A 38 -5.19 -10.67 11.86
N SER A 39 -6.10 -9.96 11.18
CA SER A 39 -6.14 -9.85 9.73
C SER A 39 -6.61 -8.48 9.26
N ILE A 40 -6.33 -8.11 8.02
CA ILE A 40 -6.76 -6.81 7.48
C ILE A 40 -8.28 -6.63 7.53
N LYS A 41 -9.04 -7.69 7.35
CA LYS A 41 -10.50 -7.66 7.40
C LYS A 41 -11.02 -7.30 8.79
N GLN A 42 -10.41 -7.89 9.83
CA GLN A 42 -10.70 -7.57 11.22
C GLN A 42 -10.08 -6.22 11.61
N LEU A 43 -8.89 -5.95 11.09
CA LEU A 43 -8.12 -4.75 11.34
C LEU A 43 -8.86 -3.48 10.90
N LEU A 44 -9.38 -3.46 9.71
CA LEU A 44 -9.98 -2.26 9.16
C LEU A 44 -11.45 -2.10 9.57
N GLY A 45 -12.19 -3.17 9.85
CA GLY A 45 -13.60 -3.13 10.17
C GLY A 45 -14.45 -2.37 9.13
N LYS A 46 -13.94 -1.23 8.70
CA LYS A 46 -14.42 -0.39 7.61
C LYS A 46 -13.24 0.19 6.83
N TYR A 47 -13.49 0.77 5.65
CA TYR A 47 -12.53 1.68 5.00
C TYR A 47 -12.65 3.10 5.60
N PRO A 48 -11.62 3.96 5.46
CA PRO A 48 -11.68 5.32 5.98
C PRO A 48 -12.77 6.14 5.27
N ASP A 49 -13.57 6.86 6.05
CA ASP A 49 -14.47 7.90 5.53
C ASP A 49 -13.66 9.08 4.97
N LYS A 50 -14.30 9.97 4.21
CA LYS A 50 -13.64 11.18 3.70
C LYS A 50 -13.03 11.97 4.85
N GLY A 51 -11.72 12.23 4.76
CA GLY A 51 -10.94 12.92 5.79
C GLY A 51 -10.53 12.06 6.99
N GLU A 52 -10.79 10.75 6.98
CA GLU A 52 -10.25 9.82 7.97
C GLU A 52 -8.89 9.28 7.54
N ILE A 53 -8.04 9.05 8.54
CA ILE A 53 -6.71 8.47 8.37
C ILE A 53 -6.56 7.31 9.35
N PHE A 54 -6.19 6.13 8.83
CA PHE A 54 -5.87 4.96 9.62
C PHE A 54 -4.36 4.77 9.64
N PHE A 55 -3.78 4.64 10.82
CA PHE A 55 -2.39 4.25 11.02
C PHE A 55 -2.34 2.79 11.42
N LEU A 56 -1.62 1.98 10.64
CA LEU A 56 -1.53 0.55 10.84
C LEU A 56 -0.10 0.13 11.12
N TRP A 57 0.04 -0.80 12.03
CA TRP A 57 1.28 -1.50 12.30
C TRP A 57 1.02 -3.00 12.19
N THR A 58 1.62 -3.66 11.23
CA THR A 58 1.27 -5.04 10.86
C THR A 58 2.49 -5.95 10.87
N LEU A 59 2.28 -7.20 11.23
CA LEU A 59 3.29 -8.25 11.20
C LEU A 59 2.91 -9.30 10.16
N ASN A 60 3.91 -9.75 9.37
CA ASN A 60 3.82 -10.86 8.38
C ASN A 60 2.80 -10.71 7.26
N SER A 61 3.14 -11.24 6.10
CA SER A 61 2.31 -11.46 4.90
C SER A 61 1.40 -10.30 4.43
N PHE A 62 1.37 -9.23 5.17
CA PHE A 62 0.61 -8.04 4.85
C PHE A 62 1.44 -7.14 3.93
N ASN A 63 0.95 -6.85 2.76
CA ASN A 63 1.61 -5.95 1.81
C ASN A 63 0.61 -4.97 1.20
N ALA A 64 1.10 -3.97 0.47
CA ALA A 64 0.26 -2.94 -0.12
C ALA A 64 -0.85 -3.51 -1.03
N PHE A 65 -0.64 -4.67 -1.67
CA PHE A 65 -1.65 -5.32 -2.53
C PHE A 65 -2.89 -5.78 -1.74
N THR A 66 -2.77 -6.03 -0.44
CA THR A 66 -3.90 -6.43 0.42
C THR A 66 -4.98 -5.34 0.47
N PHE A 67 -4.59 -4.07 0.45
CA PHE A 67 -5.54 -2.95 0.41
C PHE A 67 -6.30 -2.89 -0.91
N ILE A 68 -5.65 -3.21 -2.04
CA ILE A 68 -6.30 -3.26 -3.35
C ILE A 68 -7.43 -4.31 -3.32
N VAL A 69 -7.10 -5.52 -2.86
CA VAL A 69 -8.09 -6.60 -2.73
C VAL A 69 -9.21 -6.23 -1.76
N TYR A 70 -8.87 -5.56 -0.65
CA TYR A 70 -9.84 -5.09 0.32
C TYR A 70 -10.83 -4.09 -0.31
N ILE A 71 -10.35 -3.10 -1.05
CA ILE A 71 -11.19 -2.10 -1.73
C ILE A 71 -12.08 -2.76 -2.79
N ILE A 72 -11.56 -3.65 -3.62
CA ILE A 72 -12.37 -4.38 -4.61
C ILE A 72 -13.53 -5.11 -3.93
N LYS A 73 -13.30 -5.74 -2.78
CA LYS A 73 -14.31 -6.54 -2.08
C LYS A 73 -15.36 -5.72 -1.32
N HIS A 74 -15.01 -4.54 -0.86
CA HIS A 74 -15.86 -3.76 0.06
C HIS A 74 -16.42 -2.47 -0.55
N VAL A 75 -15.78 -1.96 -1.61
CA VAL A 75 -16.18 -0.73 -2.31
C VAL A 75 -16.60 -1.02 -3.74
N GLY A 76 -15.87 -1.90 -4.43
CA GLY A 76 -16.14 -2.30 -5.81
C GLY A 76 -15.01 -1.94 -6.77
N VAL A 77 -15.36 -1.70 -8.02
CA VAL A 77 -14.40 -1.48 -9.13
C VAL A 77 -13.48 -0.30 -8.87
N ILE A 78 -12.20 -0.52 -9.09
CA ILE A 78 -11.16 0.51 -9.09
C ILE A 78 -11.05 1.07 -10.51
N GLU A 79 -11.48 2.33 -10.71
CA GLU A 79 -11.41 3.00 -12.01
C GLU A 79 -9.97 3.29 -12.43
N GLU A 80 -9.14 3.72 -11.48
CA GLU A 80 -7.73 3.98 -11.70
C GLU A 80 -6.91 3.57 -10.46
N LEU A 81 -5.89 2.76 -10.72
CA LEU A 81 -4.90 2.33 -9.73
C LEU A 81 -3.54 2.89 -10.11
N THR A 82 -2.94 3.67 -9.24
CA THR A 82 -1.59 4.20 -9.40
C THR A 82 -0.70 3.68 -8.29
N ILE A 83 0.37 2.99 -8.67
CA ILE A 83 1.32 2.33 -7.76
C ILE A 83 2.69 2.96 -7.91
N SER A 84 3.33 3.30 -6.79
CA SER A 84 4.75 3.54 -6.71
C SER A 84 5.40 2.52 -5.78
N THR A 85 6.41 1.79 -6.25
CA THR A 85 7.07 0.75 -5.46
C THR A 85 8.52 0.54 -5.88
N TYR A 86 9.33 0.09 -4.93
CA TYR A 86 10.71 -0.31 -5.22
C TYR A 86 10.78 -1.71 -5.85
N SER A 87 9.88 -2.62 -5.44
CA SER A 87 9.85 -4.00 -5.92
C SER A 87 8.44 -4.60 -5.94
N ILE A 88 8.24 -5.53 -6.85
CA ILE A 88 7.04 -6.36 -6.96
C ILE A 88 7.46 -7.81 -7.20
N ASN A 89 6.74 -8.78 -6.67
CA ASN A 89 6.96 -10.19 -6.97
C ASN A 89 5.99 -10.70 -8.06
N GLU A 90 6.35 -11.84 -8.66
CA GLU A 90 5.59 -12.42 -9.76
C GLU A 90 4.16 -12.78 -9.38
N ARG A 91 3.95 -13.28 -8.16
CA ARG A 91 2.63 -13.66 -7.65
C ARG A 91 1.69 -12.46 -7.55
N ILE A 92 2.19 -11.33 -7.06
CA ILE A 92 1.39 -10.10 -6.95
C ILE A 92 1.14 -9.51 -8.34
N LEU A 93 2.15 -9.49 -9.22
CA LEU A 93 1.97 -9.06 -10.61
C LEU A 93 0.87 -9.88 -11.30
N THR A 94 0.94 -11.21 -11.23
CA THR A 94 -0.06 -12.10 -11.82
C THR A 94 -1.45 -11.87 -11.22
N SER A 95 -1.52 -11.64 -9.91
CA SER A 95 -2.79 -11.34 -9.23
C SER A 95 -3.36 -10.00 -9.68
N LEU A 96 -2.54 -8.97 -9.83
CA LEU A 96 -2.94 -7.66 -10.33
C LEU A 96 -3.53 -7.77 -11.76
N ILE A 97 -2.84 -8.48 -12.65
CA ILE A 97 -3.31 -8.72 -14.01
C ILE A 97 -4.64 -9.48 -14.02
N LYS A 98 -4.78 -10.48 -13.16
CA LYS A 98 -6.04 -11.23 -13.02
C LYS A 98 -7.23 -10.35 -12.60
N TRP A 99 -7.02 -9.40 -11.69
CA TRP A 99 -8.06 -8.45 -11.28
C TRP A 99 -8.37 -7.46 -12.40
N TYR A 100 -7.36 -7.01 -13.14
CA TYR A 100 -7.53 -6.19 -14.34
C TYR A 100 -8.35 -6.92 -15.40
N ASP A 101 -7.97 -8.14 -15.77
CA ASP A 101 -8.64 -8.94 -16.81
C ASP A 101 -10.10 -9.31 -16.43
N LYS A 102 -10.44 -9.28 -15.14
CA LYS A 102 -11.83 -9.43 -14.66
C LYS A 102 -12.65 -8.14 -14.70
N GLY A 103 -12.03 -7.00 -15.07
CA GLY A 103 -12.71 -5.69 -15.05
C GLY A 103 -12.90 -5.10 -13.66
N GLU A 104 -12.26 -5.65 -12.64
CA GLU A 104 -12.28 -5.11 -11.27
C GLU A 104 -11.32 -3.93 -11.09
N ILE A 105 -10.36 -3.78 -12.02
CA ILE A 105 -9.46 -2.64 -12.14
C ILE A 105 -9.46 -2.22 -13.62
N LEU A 106 -9.79 -0.96 -13.93
CA LEU A 106 -9.96 -0.53 -15.31
C LEU A 106 -8.68 0.07 -15.92
N LYS A 107 -7.85 0.72 -15.11
CA LYS A 107 -6.61 1.36 -15.53
C LYS A 107 -5.54 1.21 -14.46
N VAL A 108 -4.31 0.93 -14.86
CA VAL A 108 -3.17 0.78 -13.94
C VAL A 108 -1.99 1.61 -14.39
N ASN A 109 -1.43 2.40 -13.49
CA ASN A 109 -0.17 3.10 -13.64
C ASN A 109 0.82 2.59 -12.59
N ILE A 110 1.99 2.16 -13.02
CA ILE A 110 3.04 1.66 -12.11
C ILE A 110 4.31 2.47 -12.32
N SER A 111 4.81 3.07 -11.26
CA SER A 111 6.18 3.58 -11.18
C SER A 111 7.00 2.61 -10.34
N ILE A 112 7.99 1.99 -10.92
CA ILE A 112 8.83 1.00 -10.25
C ILE A 112 10.31 1.33 -10.41
N SER A 113 11.13 0.95 -9.42
CA SER A 113 12.57 1.17 -9.51
C SER A 113 13.15 0.55 -10.77
N ASP A 114 13.92 1.32 -11.53
CA ASP A 114 14.64 0.89 -12.73
C ASP A 114 15.67 -0.21 -12.43
N SER A 115 16.17 -0.27 -11.18
CA SER A 115 17.06 -1.33 -10.71
C SER A 115 16.46 -2.74 -10.86
N ILE A 116 15.13 -2.87 -11.05
CA ILE A 116 14.47 -4.17 -11.27
C ILE A 116 15.02 -4.88 -12.51
N LYS A 117 15.45 -4.13 -13.52
CA LYS A 117 16.06 -4.67 -14.75
C LYS A 117 17.28 -5.53 -14.47
N HIS A 118 18.06 -5.16 -13.46
CA HIS A 118 19.29 -5.85 -13.08
C HIS A 118 19.09 -6.80 -11.89
N ARG A 119 18.31 -6.40 -10.89
CA ARG A 119 18.10 -7.21 -9.68
C ARG A 119 17.15 -8.37 -9.88
N SER A 120 16.19 -8.25 -10.80
CA SER A 120 15.15 -9.25 -11.03
C SER A 120 14.73 -9.26 -12.51
N PRO A 121 15.64 -9.63 -13.45
CA PRO A 121 15.36 -9.62 -14.89
C PRO A 121 14.11 -10.41 -15.25
N ARG A 122 13.89 -11.57 -14.63
CA ARG A 122 12.68 -12.39 -14.81
C ARG A 122 11.38 -11.62 -14.54
N ILE A 123 11.36 -10.82 -13.47
CA ILE A 123 10.17 -10.01 -13.13
C ILE A 123 10.01 -8.87 -14.14
N TYR A 124 11.11 -8.25 -14.55
CA TYR A 124 11.09 -7.23 -15.60
C TYR A 124 10.49 -7.79 -16.90
N ASP A 125 10.93 -8.96 -17.35
CA ASP A 125 10.42 -9.62 -18.57
C ASP A 125 8.94 -10.01 -18.41
N ALA A 126 8.54 -10.50 -17.22
CA ALA A 126 7.15 -10.80 -16.90
C ALA A 126 6.27 -9.56 -17.00
N ILE A 127 6.73 -8.42 -16.47
CA ILE A 127 6.01 -7.14 -16.60
C ILE A 127 5.84 -6.80 -18.07
N GLN A 128 6.92 -6.80 -18.87
CA GLN A 128 6.89 -6.46 -20.29
C GLN A 128 5.92 -7.33 -21.09
N SER A 129 5.85 -8.62 -20.76
CA SER A 129 4.95 -9.55 -21.45
C SER A 129 3.49 -9.39 -21.05
N GLN A 130 3.22 -9.15 -19.77
CA GLN A 130 1.86 -9.13 -19.23
C GLN A 130 1.12 -7.79 -19.43
N ILE A 131 1.82 -6.69 -19.67
CA ILE A 131 1.17 -5.39 -19.91
C ILE A 131 0.70 -5.19 -21.36
N LYS A 132 1.14 -6.02 -22.29
CA LYS A 132 0.75 -5.92 -23.71
C LYS A 132 -0.78 -5.98 -23.85
N ASN A 133 -1.32 -5.07 -24.68
CA ASN A 133 -2.75 -4.99 -24.99
C ASN A 133 -3.66 -4.69 -23.78
N ARG A 134 -3.13 -4.10 -22.71
CA ARG A 134 -3.86 -3.67 -21.52
C ARG A 134 -3.66 -2.17 -21.25
N ALA A 135 -4.64 -1.53 -20.63
CA ALA A 135 -4.50 -0.14 -20.16
C ALA A 135 -3.61 -0.09 -18.89
N ILE A 136 -2.41 -0.63 -19.02
CA ILE A 136 -1.40 -0.71 -17.96
C ILE A 136 -0.13 0.01 -18.45
N THR A 137 0.24 1.08 -17.75
CA THR A 137 1.46 1.84 -18.01
C THR A 137 2.49 1.54 -16.93
N VAL A 138 3.73 1.29 -17.33
CA VAL A 138 4.83 1.07 -16.39
C VAL A 138 5.98 2.03 -16.68
N ASN A 139 6.34 2.83 -15.70
CA ASN A 139 7.46 3.76 -15.72
C ASN A 139 8.59 3.22 -14.84
N TYR A 140 9.78 3.10 -15.40
CA TYR A 140 10.98 2.69 -14.69
C TYR A 140 11.77 3.94 -14.28
N THR A 141 11.87 4.19 -12.98
CA THR A 141 12.43 5.43 -12.43
C THR A 141 13.35 5.15 -11.25
N TRP A 142 14.16 6.12 -10.86
CA TRP A 142 14.92 6.07 -9.62
C TRP A 142 13.97 6.24 -8.43
N ASN A 143 13.36 5.15 -8.00
CA ASN A 143 12.22 5.16 -7.08
C ASN A 143 12.41 4.22 -5.89
N HIS A 144 12.15 4.72 -4.68
CA HIS A 144 12.10 3.91 -3.45
C HIS A 144 10.80 4.14 -2.66
N SER A 145 9.87 4.92 -3.17
CA SER A 145 8.58 5.16 -2.51
C SER A 145 7.67 3.93 -2.55
N LYS A 146 6.74 3.85 -1.63
CA LYS A 146 5.71 2.82 -1.55
C LYS A 146 4.37 3.51 -1.32
N VAL A 147 3.71 3.81 -2.42
CA VAL A 147 2.43 4.52 -2.46
C VAL A 147 1.48 3.76 -3.36
N THR A 148 0.24 3.63 -2.94
CA THR A 148 -0.87 3.08 -3.71
C THR A 148 -2.00 4.08 -3.68
N ALA A 149 -2.34 4.66 -4.81
CA ALA A 149 -3.47 5.56 -4.96
C ALA A 149 -4.56 4.85 -5.77
N LEU A 150 -5.79 4.81 -5.25
CA LEU A 150 -6.91 4.08 -5.82
C LEU A 150 -8.10 5.02 -5.97
N LYS A 151 -8.61 5.15 -7.18
CA LYS A 151 -9.85 5.87 -7.47
C LYS A 151 -10.97 4.86 -7.73
N THR A 152 -12.06 5.01 -7.01
CA THR A 152 -13.33 4.34 -7.28
C THR A 152 -14.36 5.39 -7.70
N LYS A 153 -15.59 4.99 -7.96
CA LYS A 153 -16.65 5.92 -8.32
C LYS A 153 -16.79 7.10 -7.34
N ASP A 154 -16.72 6.81 -6.02
CA ASP A 154 -17.08 7.80 -4.99
C ASP A 154 -15.93 8.10 -4.01
N HIS A 155 -14.78 7.42 -4.13
CA HIS A 155 -13.68 7.50 -3.16
C HIS A 155 -12.33 7.66 -3.83
N PHE A 156 -11.42 8.32 -3.09
CA PHE A 156 -10.05 8.57 -3.47
C PHE A 156 -9.13 8.08 -2.35
N PHE A 157 -8.77 6.81 -2.40
CA PHE A 157 -7.95 6.19 -1.37
C PHE A 157 -6.46 6.35 -1.66
N VAL A 158 -5.69 6.55 -0.59
CA VAL A 158 -4.23 6.51 -0.63
C VAL A 158 -3.73 5.61 0.48
N VAL A 159 -2.83 4.70 0.12
CA VAL A 159 -2.08 3.87 1.06
C VAL A 159 -0.60 4.17 0.90
N GLU A 160 0.04 4.56 1.98
CA GLU A 160 1.48 4.79 2.04
C GLU A 160 2.10 3.95 3.15
N GLY A 161 3.32 3.49 2.96
CA GLY A 161 3.96 2.70 4.01
C GLY A 161 5.37 2.25 3.70
N SER A 162 5.88 1.37 4.54
CA SER A 162 7.20 0.77 4.38
C SER A 162 7.20 -0.45 3.44
N GLY A 163 6.06 -1.11 3.28
CA GLY A 163 5.92 -2.38 2.57
C GLY A 163 5.91 -2.26 1.04
N ASN A 164 6.77 -3.03 0.38
CA ASN A 164 6.75 -3.20 -1.07
C ASN A 164 5.61 -4.14 -1.52
N TYR A 165 5.46 -4.30 -2.84
CA TYR A 165 4.62 -5.32 -3.46
C TYR A 165 5.33 -6.68 -3.53
N SER A 166 5.97 -7.04 -2.42
CA SER A 166 6.64 -8.32 -2.20
C SER A 166 6.30 -8.82 -0.80
N GLU A 167 6.48 -10.12 -0.56
CA GLU A 167 6.31 -10.68 0.78
C GLU A 167 7.44 -10.21 1.68
N ASN A 168 7.08 -9.80 2.89
CA ASN A 168 8.00 -9.42 3.92
C ASN A 168 7.61 -10.12 5.23
N ALA A 169 8.61 -10.61 5.96
CA ALA A 169 8.43 -11.28 7.26
C ALA A 169 8.68 -10.33 8.44
N GLN A 170 8.70 -9.02 8.18
CA GLN A 170 8.98 -7.98 9.17
C GLN A 170 7.75 -7.14 9.43
N PHE A 171 7.80 -6.34 10.49
CA PHE A 171 6.78 -5.33 10.73
C PHE A 171 6.79 -4.31 9.61
N GLU A 172 5.59 -3.98 9.16
CA GLU A 172 5.35 -2.92 8.20
C GLU A 172 4.37 -1.91 8.77
N GLN A 173 4.61 -0.65 8.46
CA GLN A 173 3.67 0.42 8.77
C GLN A 173 2.93 0.85 7.53
N TYR A 174 1.66 1.24 7.70
CA TYR A 174 0.86 1.82 6.64
C TYR A 174 0.03 2.98 7.17
N ILE A 175 -0.19 3.94 6.30
CA ILE A 175 -1.18 4.98 6.44
C ILE A 175 -2.21 4.73 5.35
N PHE A 176 -3.48 4.62 5.72
CA PHE A 176 -4.58 4.41 4.79
C PHE A 176 -5.60 5.52 4.97
N MET A 177 -5.88 6.28 3.93
CA MET A 177 -6.74 7.46 3.97
C MET A 177 -7.67 7.54 2.76
N ASN A 178 -8.74 8.30 2.89
CA ASN A 178 -9.67 8.63 1.82
C ASN A 178 -9.73 10.15 1.68
N ASP A 179 -8.87 10.69 0.84
CA ASP A 179 -8.75 12.13 0.62
C ASP A 179 -8.37 12.43 -0.84
N LYS A 180 -9.20 13.26 -1.49
CA LYS A 180 -9.01 13.60 -2.90
C LYS A 180 -7.75 14.46 -3.13
N MET A 181 -7.44 15.39 -2.25
CA MET A 181 -6.27 16.27 -2.42
C MET A 181 -4.98 15.47 -2.32
N VAL A 182 -4.89 14.55 -1.34
CA VAL A 182 -3.74 13.68 -1.19
C VAL A 182 -3.64 12.71 -2.38
N TYR A 183 -4.76 12.17 -2.84
CA TYR A 183 -4.80 11.31 -4.03
C TYR A 183 -4.25 12.06 -5.27
N ASP A 184 -4.79 13.23 -5.58
CA ASP A 184 -4.37 14.03 -6.74
C ASP A 184 -2.87 14.38 -6.65
N PHE A 185 -2.41 14.81 -5.48
CA PHE A 185 -0.99 15.10 -5.24
C PHE A 185 -0.10 13.88 -5.50
N ARG A 186 -0.47 12.71 -4.98
CA ARG A 186 0.33 11.48 -5.17
C ARG A 186 0.33 10.99 -6.60
N VAL A 187 -0.81 11.03 -7.27
CA VAL A 187 -0.89 10.68 -8.70
C VAL A 187 -0.01 11.61 -9.54
N GLN A 188 -0.04 12.92 -9.27
CA GLN A 188 0.82 13.88 -9.95
C GLN A 188 2.32 13.62 -9.72
N CYS A 189 2.71 13.24 -8.50
CA CYS A 189 4.11 12.89 -8.19
C CYS A 189 4.57 11.61 -8.88
N ILE A 190 3.68 10.61 -8.99
CA ILE A 190 4.00 9.28 -9.54
C ILE A 190 3.94 9.28 -11.07
N CYS A 191 2.98 10.00 -11.63
CA CYS A 191 2.74 10.13 -13.07
C CYS A 191 2.77 11.62 -13.47
N PRO A 192 3.93 12.30 -13.39
CA PRO A 192 4.00 13.69 -13.80
C PRO A 192 3.54 13.79 -15.25
N SER A 193 2.53 14.61 -15.50
CA SER A 193 2.15 14.97 -16.86
C SER A 193 3.43 15.44 -17.56
N LYS A 194 3.77 14.85 -18.70
CA LYS A 194 4.86 15.41 -19.51
C LYS A 194 4.42 16.84 -19.85
N THR A 195 4.94 17.81 -19.12
CA THR A 195 4.86 19.21 -19.52
C THR A 195 5.59 19.27 -20.86
N ILE A 196 4.82 19.48 -21.90
CA ILE A 196 5.29 19.71 -23.26
C ILE A 196 6.00 21.06 -23.29
#